data_a717a22c000e785217e12014274bc2d2
#
_entry.id   a717a22c000e785217e12014274bc2d2
#
_cell.length_a   1.000
_cell.length_b   1.000
_cell.length_c   1.000
_cell.angle_alpha   90.00
_cell.angle_beta   90.00
_cell.angle_gamma   90.00
#
_symmetry.space_group_name_H-M   'P 1'
#
loop_
_entity.id
_entity.type
_entity.pdbx_description
1 polymer ?
#
loop_
_entity_poly.entity_id
_entity_poly.type
_entity_poly.pdbx_seq_one_letter_code
_entity_poly.pdbx_strand_id
1 'polypeptide(L)'
;FRNRERDSRRCAGEIDALLRQFVGYMPEHDCLPGDVSATEFVAHMAQINGLSRSAARERTAETLRHVGLFEERYREMRGYSTGMKQRVKLAQALVHDPRILFLDEPTNGLDPAGRDEMLDLVRRTGNEFGISIIMASHLLGEIERVCEHLVVIDAGHLMRSGPIREVTATTGTLAVEVDGDVSALHHRLREAGLAAAHEGRQVLVALDGEAAYDIIRDAC
;
A
#
# COMPACT_ATOMS: atom_id res chain seq x y z
N PHE A 1 -28.53 -35.08 1.89
CA PHE A 1 -27.92 -34.00 1.10
C PHE A 1 -28.06 -32.63 1.81
N ARG A 2 -29.21 -32.25 2.34
CA ARG A 2 -29.48 -30.96 3.00
C ARG A 2 -28.65 -30.70 4.29
N ASN A 3 -28.23 -31.73 5.02
CA ASN A 3 -27.43 -31.55 6.24
C ASN A 3 -25.94 -31.23 5.92
N ARG A 4 -25.36 -31.79 4.88
CA ARG A 4 -23.96 -31.52 4.49
C ARG A 4 -23.75 -30.07 4.02
N GLU A 5 -24.72 -29.50 3.33
CA GLU A 5 -24.64 -28.08 2.89
C GLU A 5 -24.79 -27.09 4.07
N ARG A 6 -25.60 -27.43 5.07
CA ARG A 6 -25.71 -26.63 6.31
C ARG A 6 -24.43 -26.69 7.13
N ASP A 7 -23.83 -27.87 7.26
CA ASP A 7 -22.58 -28.04 8.01
C ASP A 7 -21.41 -27.34 7.30
N SER A 8 -21.31 -27.39 5.97
CA SER A 8 -20.26 -26.70 5.24
C SER A 8 -20.41 -25.17 5.30
N ARG A 9 -21.63 -24.62 5.26
CA ARG A 9 -21.88 -23.18 5.45
C ARG A 9 -21.60 -22.71 6.88
N ARG A 10 -21.89 -23.55 7.86
CA ARG A 10 -21.61 -23.26 9.26
C ARG A 10 -20.10 -23.27 9.53
N CYS A 11 -19.38 -24.28 9.06
CA CYS A 11 -17.91 -24.31 9.11
C CYS A 11 -17.27 -23.15 8.37
N ALA A 12 -17.78 -22.76 7.19
CA ALA A 12 -17.29 -21.60 6.45
C ALA A 12 -17.49 -20.30 7.24
N GLY A 13 -18.65 -20.13 7.88
CA GLY A 13 -18.92 -18.95 8.73
C GLY A 13 -18.06 -18.89 9.99
N GLU A 14 -17.76 -20.04 10.60
CA GLU A 14 -16.87 -20.13 11.76
C GLU A 14 -15.40 -19.83 11.37
N ILE A 15 -14.94 -20.32 10.23
CA ILE A 15 -13.62 -20.02 9.68
C ILE A 15 -13.51 -18.52 9.32
N ASP A 16 -14.54 -17.94 8.71
CA ASP A 16 -14.57 -16.52 8.35
C ASP A 16 -14.51 -15.64 9.60
N ALA A 17 -15.25 -15.98 10.65
CA ALA A 17 -15.21 -15.29 11.94
C ALA A 17 -13.84 -15.38 12.63
N LEU A 18 -13.19 -16.53 12.55
CA LEU A 18 -11.83 -16.73 13.07
C LEU A 18 -10.81 -15.93 12.27
N LEU A 19 -10.88 -15.95 10.94
CA LEU A 19 -9.96 -15.18 10.07
C LEU A 19 -10.04 -13.68 10.35
N ARG A 20 -11.24 -13.13 10.58
CA ARG A 20 -11.43 -11.71 10.91
C ARG A 20 -10.74 -11.28 12.20
N GLN A 21 -10.51 -12.19 13.15
CA GLN A 21 -9.78 -11.87 14.38
C GLN A 21 -8.26 -11.68 14.12
N PHE A 22 -7.74 -12.28 13.05
CA PHE A 22 -6.30 -12.22 12.73
C PHE A 22 -5.97 -11.19 11.66
N VAL A 23 -6.95 -10.68 10.95
CA VAL A 23 -6.77 -9.81 9.77
C VAL A 23 -7.40 -8.45 10.03
N GLY A 24 -6.60 -7.39 9.91
CA GLY A 24 -7.07 -6.02 9.80
C GLY A 24 -7.12 -5.59 8.33
N TYR A 25 -8.13 -4.81 7.95
CA TYR A 25 -8.26 -4.29 6.60
C TYR A 25 -8.59 -2.79 6.63
N MET A 26 -7.77 -2.03 5.93
CA MET A 26 -7.97 -0.60 5.67
C MET A 26 -8.33 -0.41 4.19
N PRO A 27 -9.59 -0.08 3.85
CA PRO A 27 -10.03 0.10 2.47
C PRO A 27 -9.58 1.44 1.90
N GLU A 28 -9.41 1.50 0.57
CA GLU A 28 -9.13 2.74 -0.16
C GLU A 28 -10.24 3.77 0.02
N HIS A 29 -11.50 3.36 -0.22
CA HIS A 29 -12.64 4.27 -0.25
C HIS A 29 -13.02 4.82 1.14
N ASP A 30 -13.65 6.00 1.14
CA ASP A 30 -14.20 6.59 2.36
C ASP A 30 -15.43 5.78 2.81
N CYS A 31 -15.27 5.07 3.93
CA CYS A 31 -16.30 4.22 4.54
C CYS A 31 -16.70 4.73 5.92
N LEU A 32 -16.27 5.95 6.29
CA LEU A 32 -16.47 6.49 7.63
C LEU A 32 -17.82 7.21 7.75
N PRO A 33 -18.65 6.87 8.74
CA PRO A 33 -19.87 7.61 9.03
C PRO A 33 -19.51 9.00 9.57
N GLY A 34 -20.04 10.05 8.93
CA GLY A 34 -19.65 11.42 9.27
C GLY A 34 -20.26 11.96 10.58
N ASP A 35 -21.35 11.36 11.05
CA ASP A 35 -22.19 11.82 12.16
C ASP A 35 -21.84 11.20 13.52
N VAL A 36 -20.77 10.41 13.58
CA VAL A 36 -20.25 9.81 14.80
C VAL A 36 -18.81 10.22 15.04
N SER A 37 -18.34 10.07 16.27
CA SER A 37 -16.93 10.33 16.63
C SER A 37 -16.03 9.13 16.29
N ALA A 38 -14.72 9.37 16.16
CA ALA A 38 -13.76 8.29 15.96
C ALA A 38 -13.80 7.27 17.11
N THR A 39 -14.01 7.71 18.35
CA THR A 39 -14.14 6.81 19.51
C THR A 39 -15.32 5.88 19.36
N GLU A 40 -16.50 6.39 19.00
CA GLU A 40 -17.70 5.57 18.83
C GLU A 40 -17.54 4.57 17.69
N PHE A 41 -17.04 5.03 16.55
CA PHE A 41 -16.83 4.18 15.37
C PHE A 41 -15.82 3.07 15.65
N VAL A 42 -14.61 3.40 16.12
CA VAL A 42 -13.56 2.41 16.36
C VAL A 42 -13.94 1.43 17.46
N ALA A 43 -14.62 1.89 18.55
CA ALA A 43 -15.12 1.00 19.59
C ALA A 43 -16.22 0.04 19.06
N HIS A 44 -17.06 0.49 18.15
CA HIS A 44 -18.04 -0.36 17.49
C HIS A 44 -17.37 -1.43 16.63
N MET A 45 -16.37 -1.05 15.83
CA MET A 45 -15.59 -1.99 15.02
C MET A 45 -14.84 -3.02 15.88
N ALA A 46 -14.30 -2.60 17.03
CA ALA A 46 -13.69 -3.52 17.99
C ALA A 46 -14.69 -4.59 18.49
N GLN A 47 -15.91 -4.18 18.80
CA GLN A 47 -16.97 -5.10 19.26
C GLN A 47 -17.42 -6.06 18.13
N ILE A 48 -17.52 -5.59 16.88
CA ILE A 48 -17.82 -6.44 15.71
C ILE A 48 -16.74 -7.52 15.55
N ASN A 49 -15.46 -7.19 15.83
CA ASN A 49 -14.37 -8.14 15.81
C ASN A 49 -14.23 -8.99 17.09
N GLY A 50 -15.24 -8.97 17.96
CA GLY A 50 -15.36 -9.89 19.09
C GLY A 50 -14.84 -9.38 20.43
N LEU A 51 -14.37 -8.14 20.54
CA LEU A 51 -13.95 -7.59 21.83
C LEU A 51 -15.14 -7.31 22.74
N SER A 52 -14.97 -7.57 24.04
CA SER A 52 -15.95 -7.14 25.05
C SER A 52 -16.04 -5.61 25.08
N ARG A 53 -17.17 -5.06 25.58
CA ARG A 53 -17.39 -3.61 25.65
C ARG A 53 -16.31 -2.86 26.43
N SER A 54 -15.77 -3.47 27.50
CA SER A 54 -14.67 -2.89 28.28
C SER A 54 -13.35 -2.89 27.50
N ALA A 55 -12.99 -4.05 26.95
CA ALA A 55 -11.77 -4.19 26.13
C ALA A 55 -11.81 -3.30 24.88
N ALA A 56 -12.97 -3.20 24.22
CA ALA A 56 -13.15 -2.33 23.06
C ALA A 56 -12.87 -0.85 23.38
N ARG A 57 -13.33 -0.36 24.55
CA ARG A 57 -13.07 1.02 24.99
C ARG A 57 -11.59 1.28 25.26
N GLU A 58 -10.93 0.37 25.94
CA GLU A 58 -9.52 0.47 26.30
C GLU A 58 -8.65 0.45 25.03
N ARG A 59 -8.84 -0.58 24.18
CA ARG A 59 -8.13 -0.70 22.90
C ARG A 59 -8.37 0.47 21.96
N THR A 60 -9.60 1.01 21.92
CA THR A 60 -9.89 2.20 21.12
C THR A 60 -9.09 3.40 21.57
N ALA A 61 -8.99 3.66 22.87
CA ALA A 61 -8.21 4.80 23.38
C ALA A 61 -6.70 4.65 23.07
N GLU A 62 -6.15 3.45 23.22
CA GLU A 62 -4.76 3.13 22.88
C GLU A 62 -4.50 3.31 21.39
N THR A 63 -5.36 2.73 20.54
CA THR A 63 -5.21 2.76 19.10
C THR A 63 -5.34 4.18 18.54
N LEU A 64 -6.32 4.97 19.01
CA LEU A 64 -6.47 6.36 18.60
C LEU A 64 -5.30 7.25 19.05
N ARG A 65 -4.66 6.92 20.18
CA ARG A 65 -3.41 7.57 20.58
C ARG A 65 -2.26 7.20 19.66
N HIS A 66 -2.13 5.92 19.32
CA HIS A 66 -1.09 5.42 18.41
C HIS A 66 -1.15 6.10 17.03
N VAL A 67 -2.35 6.24 16.47
CA VAL A 67 -2.53 6.91 15.17
C VAL A 67 -2.52 8.46 15.25
N GLY A 68 -2.33 9.03 16.45
CA GLY A 68 -2.22 10.48 16.64
C GLY A 68 -3.54 11.24 16.58
N LEU A 69 -4.67 10.60 16.95
CA LEU A 69 -6.01 11.21 16.98
C LEU A 69 -6.59 11.32 18.41
N PHE A 70 -5.72 11.32 19.43
CA PHE A 70 -6.18 11.27 20.81
C PHE A 70 -6.99 12.52 21.21
N GLU A 71 -6.60 13.70 20.76
CA GLU A 71 -7.30 14.95 21.11
C GLU A 71 -8.61 15.11 20.35
N GLU A 72 -8.66 14.69 19.08
CA GLU A 72 -9.84 14.84 18.21
C GLU A 72 -10.84 13.70 18.33
N ARG A 73 -10.55 12.66 19.06
CA ARG A 73 -11.30 11.39 19.11
C ARG A 73 -12.79 11.50 19.42
N TYR A 74 -13.23 12.57 20.08
CA TYR A 74 -14.64 12.80 20.45
C TYR A 74 -15.39 13.72 19.48
N ARG A 75 -14.67 14.33 18.52
CA ARG A 75 -15.26 15.19 17.50
C ARG A 75 -15.86 14.33 16.38
N GLU A 76 -16.98 14.76 15.80
CA GLU A 76 -17.61 14.11 14.66
C GLU A 76 -16.68 14.08 13.44
N MET A 77 -16.65 12.92 12.76
CA MET A 77 -15.71 12.66 11.66
C MET A 77 -16.01 13.44 10.37
N ARG A 78 -17.22 14.03 10.23
CA ARG A 78 -17.51 14.95 9.10
C ARG A 78 -16.57 16.16 9.04
N GLY A 79 -16.04 16.59 10.19
CA GLY A 79 -15.10 17.69 10.30
C GLY A 79 -13.63 17.28 10.22
N TYR A 80 -13.33 16.02 9.88
CA TYR A 80 -11.96 15.52 9.78
C TYR A 80 -11.35 15.86 8.42
N SER A 81 -10.05 16.18 8.43
CA SER A 81 -9.24 16.25 7.21
C SER A 81 -9.07 14.85 6.59
N THR A 82 -8.65 14.79 5.33
CA THR A 82 -8.35 13.51 4.66
C THR A 82 -7.34 12.69 5.46
N GLY A 83 -6.26 13.32 5.96
CA GLY A 83 -5.26 12.63 6.78
C GLY A 83 -5.83 12.08 8.09
N MET A 84 -6.71 12.82 8.77
CA MET A 84 -7.39 12.33 9.96
C MET A 84 -8.30 11.13 9.64
N LYS A 85 -9.01 11.16 8.51
CA LYS A 85 -9.84 10.05 8.07
C LYS A 85 -9.02 8.80 7.76
N GLN A 86 -7.87 8.94 7.08
CA GLN A 86 -6.96 7.82 6.83
C GLN A 86 -6.45 7.21 8.15
N ARG A 87 -6.11 8.05 9.13
CA ARG A 87 -5.71 7.58 10.47
C ARG A 87 -6.83 6.84 11.21
N VAL A 88 -8.10 7.25 11.07
CA VAL A 88 -9.26 6.51 11.62
C VAL A 88 -9.42 5.15 10.93
N LYS A 89 -9.28 5.10 9.59
CA LYS A 89 -9.33 3.82 8.84
C LYS A 89 -8.22 2.86 9.28
N LEU A 90 -7.02 3.37 9.52
CA LEU A 90 -5.95 2.56 10.10
C LEU A 90 -6.29 2.11 11.52
N ALA A 91 -6.82 3.00 12.37
CA ALA A 91 -7.21 2.66 13.73
C ALA A 91 -8.26 1.54 13.79
N GLN A 92 -9.30 1.59 12.95
CA GLN A 92 -10.33 0.54 12.90
C GLN A 92 -9.75 -0.82 12.45
N ALA A 93 -8.72 -0.82 11.59
CA ALA A 93 -8.07 -2.04 11.14
C ALA A 93 -7.15 -2.64 12.22
N LEU A 94 -6.68 -1.84 13.17
CA LEU A 94 -5.74 -2.22 14.24
C LEU A 94 -6.39 -2.59 15.57
N VAL A 95 -7.60 -2.08 15.84
CA VAL A 95 -8.18 -2.06 17.19
C VAL A 95 -8.35 -3.45 17.83
N HIS A 96 -8.52 -4.50 17.03
CA HIS A 96 -8.69 -5.87 17.48
C HIS A 96 -7.40 -6.70 17.54
N ASP A 97 -6.24 -6.02 17.42
CA ASP A 97 -4.91 -6.63 17.51
C ASP A 97 -4.64 -7.73 16.45
N PRO A 98 -4.75 -7.39 15.14
CA PRO A 98 -4.58 -8.36 14.09
C PRO A 98 -3.12 -8.81 13.98
N ARG A 99 -2.89 -10.00 13.39
CA ARG A 99 -1.55 -10.49 13.03
C ARG A 99 -1.11 -10.05 11.64
N ILE A 100 -2.06 -9.80 10.76
CA ILE A 100 -1.83 -9.37 9.39
C ILE A 100 -2.70 -8.14 9.12
N LEU A 101 -2.12 -7.12 8.50
CA LEU A 101 -2.79 -5.88 8.15
C LEU A 101 -2.73 -5.69 6.64
N PHE A 102 -3.90 -5.59 6.01
CA PHE A 102 -4.01 -5.21 4.61
C PHE A 102 -4.34 -3.72 4.52
N LEU A 103 -3.51 -2.97 3.80
CA LEU A 103 -3.67 -1.54 3.56
C LEU A 103 -3.86 -1.30 2.06
N ASP A 104 -5.01 -0.75 1.70
CA ASP A 104 -5.36 -0.44 0.32
C ASP A 104 -5.26 1.07 0.10
N GLU A 105 -4.23 1.50 -0.64
CA GLU A 105 -3.92 2.90 -0.92
C GLU A 105 -3.95 3.80 0.33
N PRO A 106 -3.16 3.52 1.38
CA PRO A 106 -3.27 4.21 2.67
C PRO A 106 -2.94 5.70 2.62
N THR A 107 -2.24 6.14 1.58
CA THR A 107 -1.81 7.52 1.35
C THR A 107 -2.69 8.28 0.37
N ASN A 108 -3.75 7.63 -0.16
CA ASN A 108 -4.62 8.24 -1.16
C ASN A 108 -5.25 9.55 -0.65
N GLY A 109 -5.17 10.61 -1.48
CA GLY A 109 -5.73 11.93 -1.18
C GLY A 109 -4.93 12.76 -0.17
N LEU A 110 -3.73 12.33 0.23
CA LEU A 110 -2.83 13.07 1.09
C LEU A 110 -1.89 13.98 0.29
N ASP A 111 -1.55 15.12 0.86
CA ASP A 111 -0.43 15.95 0.40
C ASP A 111 0.92 15.24 0.68
N PRO A 112 2.04 15.68 0.09
CA PRO A 112 3.33 15.01 0.26
C PRO A 112 3.76 14.84 1.72
N ALA A 113 3.56 15.84 2.57
CA ALA A 113 3.91 15.76 3.99
C ALA A 113 3.03 14.74 4.73
N GLY A 114 1.72 14.74 4.48
CA GLY A 114 0.79 13.78 5.05
C GLY A 114 1.05 12.33 4.59
N ARG A 115 1.54 12.13 3.35
CA ARG A 115 1.98 10.81 2.87
C ARG A 115 3.17 10.32 3.68
N ASP A 116 4.18 11.16 3.86
CA ASP A 116 5.36 10.83 4.63
C ASP A 116 5.03 10.43 6.08
N GLU A 117 4.16 11.21 6.73
CA GLU A 117 3.68 10.91 8.07
C GLU A 117 2.90 9.59 8.15
N MET A 118 2.06 9.29 7.13
CA MET A 118 1.29 8.05 7.09
C MET A 118 2.20 6.83 6.87
N LEU A 119 3.17 6.92 5.96
CA LEU A 119 4.14 5.84 5.71
C LEU A 119 5.00 5.56 6.95
N ASP A 120 5.43 6.61 7.66
CA ASP A 120 6.16 6.46 8.93
C ASP A 120 5.28 5.83 10.02
N LEU A 121 3.99 6.16 10.06
CA LEU A 121 3.03 5.54 10.98
C LEU A 121 2.85 4.06 10.66
N VAL A 122 2.68 3.69 9.38
CA VAL A 122 2.56 2.30 8.93
C VAL A 122 3.80 1.50 9.33
N ARG A 123 4.99 2.02 9.06
CA ARG A 123 6.26 1.37 9.42
C ARG A 123 6.40 1.16 10.93
N ARG A 124 6.08 2.19 11.74
CA ARG A 124 6.08 2.09 13.21
C ARG A 124 5.08 1.04 13.69
N THR A 125 3.89 0.99 13.11
CA THR A 125 2.85 0.01 13.47
C THR A 125 3.37 -1.42 13.27
N GLY A 126 3.97 -1.72 12.12
CA GLY A 126 4.56 -3.05 11.87
C GLY A 126 5.66 -3.41 12.89
N ASN A 127 6.56 -2.48 13.17
CA ASN A 127 7.70 -2.71 14.06
C ASN A 127 7.31 -2.80 15.55
N GLU A 128 6.44 -1.91 16.02
CA GLU A 128 6.07 -1.83 17.44
C GLU A 128 5.15 -2.98 17.87
N PHE A 129 4.24 -3.40 17.00
CA PHE A 129 3.27 -4.46 17.31
C PHE A 129 3.64 -5.83 16.70
N GLY A 130 4.71 -5.92 15.90
CA GLY A 130 5.09 -7.16 15.24
C GLY A 130 4.05 -7.66 14.22
N ILE A 131 3.29 -6.75 13.61
CA ILE A 131 2.23 -7.05 12.64
C ILE A 131 2.83 -7.17 11.24
N SER A 132 2.51 -8.25 10.52
CA SER A 132 2.85 -8.37 9.11
C SER A 132 1.93 -7.46 8.28
N ILE A 133 2.52 -6.58 7.46
CA ILE A 133 1.76 -5.60 6.67
C ILE A 133 1.86 -5.94 5.19
N ILE A 134 0.71 -6.00 4.52
CA ILE A 134 0.58 -6.08 3.06
C ILE A 134 -0.05 -4.78 2.60
N MET A 135 0.70 -3.98 1.83
CA MET A 135 0.25 -2.68 1.34
C MET A 135 0.10 -2.72 -0.18
N ALA A 136 -1.06 -2.29 -0.67
CA ALA A 136 -1.26 -2.00 -2.09
C ALA A 136 -1.09 -0.49 -2.31
N SER A 137 -0.26 -0.12 -3.28
CA SER A 137 -0.09 1.26 -3.75
C SER A 137 0.32 1.25 -5.22
N HIS A 138 -0.13 2.26 -5.95
CA HIS A 138 0.31 2.52 -7.33
C HIS A 138 1.58 3.40 -7.40
N LEU A 139 2.09 3.87 -6.26
CA LEU A 139 3.26 4.71 -6.14
C LEU A 139 4.48 3.89 -5.67
N LEU A 140 5.34 3.51 -6.62
CA LEU A 140 6.51 2.68 -6.35
C LEU A 140 7.42 3.28 -5.25
N GLY A 141 7.61 4.60 -5.24
CA GLY A 141 8.44 5.28 -4.24
C GLY A 141 7.91 5.15 -2.80
N GLU A 142 6.60 4.95 -2.60
CA GLU A 142 6.03 4.66 -1.29
C GLU A 142 6.35 3.24 -0.83
N ILE A 143 6.23 2.29 -1.76
CA ILE A 143 6.54 0.88 -1.52
C ILE A 143 8.01 0.71 -1.18
N GLU A 144 8.91 1.38 -1.91
CA GLU A 144 10.36 1.35 -1.64
C GLU A 144 10.74 1.85 -0.25
N ARG A 145 9.97 2.78 0.30
CA ARG A 145 10.25 3.37 1.64
C ARG A 145 9.87 2.48 2.81
N VAL A 146 8.82 1.66 2.67
CA VAL A 146 8.22 0.93 3.81
C VAL A 146 8.20 -0.58 3.65
N CYS A 147 8.31 -1.10 2.42
CA CYS A 147 8.22 -2.52 2.15
C CYS A 147 9.60 -3.16 1.96
N GLU A 148 9.74 -4.40 2.39
CA GLU A 148 10.94 -5.22 2.17
C GLU A 148 10.81 -6.10 0.93
N HIS A 149 9.58 -6.46 0.57
CA HIS A 149 9.23 -7.36 -0.53
C HIS A 149 8.22 -6.70 -1.46
N LEU A 150 8.38 -6.92 -2.76
CA LEU A 150 7.45 -6.46 -3.79
C LEU A 150 6.83 -7.65 -4.51
N VAL A 151 5.51 -7.55 -4.73
CA VAL A 151 4.74 -8.45 -5.58
C VAL A 151 4.05 -7.59 -6.64
N VAL A 152 4.36 -7.83 -7.90
CA VAL A 152 3.76 -7.12 -9.06
C VAL A 152 2.74 -8.05 -9.71
N ILE A 153 1.50 -7.57 -9.79
CA ILE A 153 0.39 -8.29 -10.41
C ILE A 153 -0.20 -7.42 -11.52
N ASP A 154 -0.37 -8.00 -12.70
CA ASP A 154 -1.05 -7.38 -13.83
C ASP A 154 -2.08 -8.34 -14.45
N ALA A 155 -3.28 -7.85 -14.73
CA ALA A 155 -4.39 -8.63 -15.29
C ALA A 155 -4.63 -9.99 -14.60
N GLY A 156 -4.41 -10.07 -13.28
CA GLY A 156 -4.57 -11.28 -12.48
C GLY A 156 -3.38 -12.26 -12.57
N HIS A 157 -2.32 -11.90 -13.26
CA HIS A 157 -1.09 -12.71 -13.37
C HIS A 157 0.02 -12.13 -12.50
N LEU A 158 0.75 -13.03 -11.84
CA LEU A 158 1.96 -12.67 -11.11
C LEU A 158 3.08 -12.34 -12.12
N MET A 159 3.48 -11.08 -12.20
CA MET A 159 4.54 -10.62 -13.09
C MET A 159 5.92 -10.78 -12.45
N ARG A 160 6.05 -10.37 -11.19
CA ARG A 160 7.31 -10.43 -10.46
C ARG A 160 7.07 -10.51 -8.95
N SER A 161 7.96 -11.20 -8.24
CA SER A 161 7.96 -11.23 -6.77
C SER A 161 9.39 -11.37 -6.29
N GLY A 162 9.77 -10.58 -5.27
CA GLY A 162 11.12 -10.64 -4.70
C GLY A 162 11.40 -9.50 -3.72
N PRO A 163 12.60 -9.50 -3.12
CA PRO A 163 13.07 -8.38 -2.30
C PRO A 163 13.04 -7.07 -3.10
N ILE A 164 12.55 -5.99 -2.47
CA ILE A 164 12.37 -4.70 -3.16
C ILE A 164 13.67 -4.24 -3.85
N ARG A 165 14.80 -4.39 -3.18
CA ARG A 165 16.11 -3.98 -3.70
C ARG A 165 16.51 -4.68 -5.00
N GLU A 166 16.07 -5.94 -5.19
CA GLU A 166 16.37 -6.71 -6.41
C GLU A 166 15.39 -6.37 -7.54
N VAL A 167 14.14 -6.06 -7.17
CA VAL A 167 13.08 -5.74 -8.15
C VAL A 167 13.22 -4.32 -8.67
N THR A 168 13.63 -3.37 -7.83
CA THR A 168 13.83 -1.95 -8.19
C THR A 168 15.28 -1.61 -8.55
N ALA A 169 16.18 -2.61 -8.49
CA ALA A 169 17.55 -2.39 -8.95
C ALA A 169 17.52 -1.86 -10.39
N THR A 170 18.11 -0.69 -10.59
CA THR A 170 18.30 -0.12 -11.92
C THR A 170 19.07 -1.13 -12.78
N THR A 171 18.45 -1.60 -13.84
CA THR A 171 19.08 -2.58 -14.76
C THR A 171 20.23 -1.97 -15.56
N GLY A 172 20.60 -0.70 -15.29
CA GLY A 172 21.55 0.04 -16.11
C GLY A 172 21.06 0.22 -17.56
N THR A 173 19.76 0.11 -17.80
CA THR A 173 19.14 0.26 -19.12
C THR A 173 18.18 1.44 -19.11
N LEU A 174 18.34 2.37 -20.01
CA LEU A 174 17.44 3.49 -20.25
C LEU A 174 16.51 3.16 -21.42
N ALA A 175 15.20 3.29 -21.22
CA ALA A 175 14.22 3.23 -22.30
C ALA A 175 13.99 4.65 -22.83
N VAL A 176 14.28 4.87 -24.12
CA VAL A 176 14.08 6.15 -24.82
C VAL A 176 12.89 6.00 -25.77
N GLU A 177 11.82 6.72 -25.51
CA GLU A 177 10.67 6.81 -26.41
C GLU A 177 10.81 8.03 -27.31
N VAL A 178 10.60 7.86 -28.62
CA VAL A 178 10.68 8.95 -29.59
C VAL A 178 9.44 9.03 -30.44
N ASP A 179 9.00 10.25 -30.73
CA ASP A 179 7.88 10.54 -31.65
C ASP A 179 8.28 10.46 -33.14
N GLY A 180 9.46 9.89 -33.44
CA GLY A 180 10.04 9.82 -34.78
C GLY A 180 10.43 8.42 -35.22
N ASP A 181 11.45 8.35 -36.09
CA ASP A 181 11.98 7.09 -36.60
C ASP A 181 12.90 6.43 -35.53
N VAL A 182 12.31 5.46 -34.84
CA VAL A 182 12.97 4.66 -33.80
C VAL A 182 14.21 3.93 -34.33
N SER A 183 14.16 3.49 -35.60
CA SER A 183 15.29 2.78 -36.23
C SER A 183 16.49 3.72 -36.49
N ALA A 184 16.21 4.98 -36.82
CA ALA A 184 17.25 5.98 -37.01
C ALA A 184 17.97 6.32 -35.69
N LEU A 185 17.21 6.46 -34.58
CA LEU A 185 17.80 6.66 -33.26
C LEU A 185 18.62 5.44 -32.83
N HIS A 186 18.06 4.24 -32.97
CA HIS A 186 18.79 2.99 -32.66
C HIS A 186 20.14 2.91 -33.42
N HIS A 187 20.16 3.26 -34.70
CA HIS A 187 21.40 3.24 -35.50
C HIS A 187 22.42 4.26 -35.00
N ARG A 188 21.98 5.51 -34.72
CA ARG A 188 22.85 6.57 -34.17
C ARG A 188 23.50 6.19 -32.84
N LEU A 189 22.70 5.61 -31.94
CA LEU A 189 23.18 5.21 -30.61
C LEU A 189 24.21 4.07 -30.70
N ARG A 190 24.00 3.13 -31.63
CA ARG A 190 24.98 2.07 -31.89
C ARG A 190 26.27 2.57 -32.55
N GLU A 191 26.19 3.53 -33.48
CA GLU A 191 27.36 4.19 -34.05
C GLU A 191 28.16 4.99 -33.00
N ALA A 192 27.45 5.56 -32.00
CA ALA A 192 28.08 6.22 -30.87
C ALA A 192 28.68 5.25 -29.82
N GLY A 193 28.65 3.94 -30.10
CA GLY A 193 29.25 2.90 -29.26
C GLY A 193 28.38 2.40 -28.09
N LEU A 194 27.11 2.80 -28.02
CA LEU A 194 26.21 2.34 -26.97
C LEU A 194 25.56 1.01 -27.38
N ALA A 195 25.40 0.11 -26.40
CA ALA A 195 24.61 -1.10 -26.57
C ALA A 195 23.12 -0.73 -26.54
N ALA A 196 22.48 -0.74 -27.72
CA ALA A 196 21.08 -0.37 -27.88
C ALA A 196 20.28 -1.53 -28.49
N ALA A 197 19.07 -1.75 -28.00
CA ALA A 197 18.09 -2.70 -28.54
C ALA A 197 16.79 -1.96 -28.86
N HIS A 198 16.08 -2.42 -29.89
CA HIS A 198 14.80 -1.84 -30.33
C HIS A 198 13.63 -2.69 -29.80
N GLU A 199 12.68 -2.05 -29.10
CA GLU A 199 11.49 -2.72 -28.59
C GLU A 199 10.22 -1.84 -28.81
N GLY A 200 9.46 -2.15 -29.86
CA GLY A 200 8.26 -1.40 -30.23
C GLY A 200 8.56 0.06 -30.59
N ARG A 201 8.08 1.02 -29.79
CA ARG A 201 8.32 2.48 -29.95
C ARG A 201 9.49 2.99 -29.10
N GLN A 202 10.20 2.11 -28.44
CA GLN A 202 11.30 2.46 -27.52
C GLN A 202 12.61 1.88 -27.98
N VAL A 203 13.70 2.59 -27.67
CA VAL A 203 15.08 2.10 -27.77
C VAL A 203 15.60 1.87 -26.36
N LEU A 204 15.95 0.64 -26.05
CA LEU A 204 16.57 0.26 -24.78
C LEU A 204 18.07 0.43 -24.92
N VAL A 205 18.67 1.30 -24.10
CA VAL A 205 20.10 1.63 -24.14
C VAL A 205 20.75 1.21 -22.85
N ALA A 206 21.77 0.36 -22.92
CA ALA A 206 22.56 0.03 -21.74
C ALA A 206 23.42 1.24 -21.33
N LEU A 207 23.31 1.62 -20.03
CA LEU A 207 24.05 2.75 -19.47
C LEU A 207 25.36 2.24 -18.86
N ASP A 208 26.47 2.62 -19.44
CA ASP A 208 27.82 2.35 -18.95
C ASP A 208 28.42 3.66 -18.41
N GLY A 209 27.86 4.16 -17.28
CA GLY A 209 28.30 5.40 -16.63
C GLY A 209 27.55 6.67 -17.08
N GLU A 210 27.90 7.82 -16.44
CA GLU A 210 27.25 9.11 -16.68
C GLU A 210 27.41 9.65 -18.10
N ALA A 211 28.52 9.33 -18.77
CA ALA A 211 28.79 9.77 -20.15
C ALA A 211 27.74 9.24 -21.16
N ALA A 212 27.09 8.12 -20.88
CA ALA A 212 26.05 7.57 -21.74
C ALA A 212 24.82 8.49 -21.85
N TYR A 213 24.48 9.22 -20.80
CA TYR A 213 23.35 10.17 -20.81
C TYR A 213 23.57 11.34 -21.77
N ASP A 214 24.79 11.90 -21.82
CA ASP A 214 25.11 13.00 -22.72
C ASP A 214 25.04 12.55 -24.18
N ILE A 215 25.56 11.35 -24.50
CA ILE A 215 25.49 10.76 -25.84
C ILE A 215 24.04 10.53 -26.28
N ILE A 216 23.18 10.02 -25.37
CA ILE A 216 21.76 9.77 -25.66
C ILE A 216 21.03 11.09 -25.91
N ARG A 217 21.24 12.10 -25.06
CA ARG A 217 20.65 13.43 -25.22
C ARG A 217 21.03 14.07 -26.56
N ASP A 218 22.28 13.94 -26.97
CA ASP A 218 22.79 14.56 -28.21
C ASP A 218 22.35 13.77 -29.46
N ALA A 219 21.93 12.50 -29.30
CA ALA A 219 21.40 11.66 -30.36
C ALA A 219 19.86 11.81 -30.57
N CYS A 220 19.13 12.31 -29.61
CA CYS A 220 17.69 12.57 -29.71
C CYS A 220 17.42 13.90 -30.39
#